data_84a613d66bb4462679b23059bdd923ae
#
_entry.id   84a613d66bb4462679b23059bdd923ae
#
_cell.length_a   1.000
_cell.length_b   1.000
_cell.length_c   1.000
_cell.angle_alpha   90.00
_cell.angle_beta   90.00
_cell.angle_gamma   90.00
#
_symmetry.space_group_name_H-M   'P 1'
#
loop_
_entity.id
_entity.type
_entity.pdbx_description
1 polymer ?
#
loop_
_entity_poly.entity_id
_entity_poly.type
_entity_poly.pdbx_seq_one_letter_code
_entity_poly.pdbx_strand_id
1 'polypeptide(L)'
;MFPCSKTWHSSAVDISAEATWITVPDVCERLGISPGKVHRLVEERYLLGRKSEGVFRIPEVMLQGNEPVKEVRGTLVVLLDGGFDEDSALEWLLGHHELLGVSPIEALRAGRKTEVRRIAQSLAL
;
A
#
# COMPACT_ATOMS: atom_id res chain seq x y z
N MET A 1 20.02 20.14 -6.12
CA MET A 1 19.64 19.79 -5.88
C MET A 1 19.30 19.51 -5.52
N PHE A 2 19.09 19.61 -5.38
CA PHE A 2 18.61 19.20 -4.86
C PHE A 2 18.40 18.80 -4.38
N PRO A 3 18.32 18.87 -4.09
CA PRO A 3 18.03 18.42 -3.45
C PRO A 3 18.01 18.02 -2.79
N CYS A 4 17.98 18.22 -2.56
CA CYS A 4 17.90 17.68 -1.99
C CYS A 4 17.62 17.41 -1.25
N SER A 5 17.35 17.76 -1.05
CA SER A 5 16.97 17.41 -0.38
C SER A 5 16.50 16.77 0.04
N LYS A 6 16.40 16.62 -0.07
CA LYS A 6 16.01 15.81 0.24
C LYS A 6 16.20 14.88 0.86
N THR A 7 16.61 14.86 1.23
CA THR A 7 16.80 14.04 1.67
C THR A 7 17.00 13.68 2.60
N TRP A 8 17.00 13.95 3.16
CA TRP A 8 17.09 13.56 4.02
C TRP A 8 16.55 13.36 4.92
N HIS A 9 16.01 13.64 4.97
CA HIS A 9 15.37 13.51 5.65
C HIS A 9 14.92 12.75 6.10
N SER A 10 14.84 12.70 6.12
CA SER A 10 14.42 12.01 6.41
C SER A 10 14.16 11.21 6.66
N SER A 11 14.32 11.13 6.78
CA SER A 11 14.19 10.29 6.99
C SER A 11 13.58 9.31 7.09
N ALA A 12 13.86 8.99 7.15
CA ALA A 12 13.14 7.77 7.24
C ALA A 12 11.84 7.94 7.78
N VAL A 13 11.67 9.02 7.90
CA VAL A 13 10.64 9.44 8.63
C VAL A 13 9.32 9.13 8.09
N ASP A 14 9.02 9.48 6.90
CA ASP A 14 7.73 9.23 6.30
C ASP A 14 7.92 8.40 5.06
N ILE A 15 7.94 7.08 5.26
CA ILE A 15 8.18 6.14 4.17
C ILE A 15 7.12 6.30 3.09
N SER A 16 5.86 6.55 3.48
CA SER A 16 4.79 6.67 2.51
C SER A 16 4.96 7.88 1.60
N ALA A 17 5.70 8.89 2.03
CA ALA A 17 5.95 10.06 1.20
C ALA A 17 6.89 9.76 0.03
N GLU A 18 7.65 8.67 0.11
CA GLU A 18 8.56 8.28 -0.97
C GLU A 18 7.86 7.43 -2.02
N ALA A 19 6.67 6.93 -1.73
CA ALA A 19 5.94 6.13 -2.69
C ALA A 19 5.35 7.02 -3.78
N THR A 20 5.20 6.46 -4.98
CA THR A 20 4.49 7.15 -6.04
C THR A 20 2.99 6.96 -5.82
N TRP A 21 2.26 8.06 -5.76
CA TRP A 21 0.83 8.05 -5.51
C TRP A 21 0.10 8.48 -6.77
N ILE A 22 -0.97 7.77 -7.11
CA ILE A 22 -1.76 8.08 -8.30
C ILE A 22 -3.21 8.32 -7.88
N THR A 23 -3.95 8.99 -8.76
CA THR A 23 -5.33 9.37 -8.48
C THR A 23 -6.29 8.29 -8.98
N VAL A 24 -7.57 8.43 -8.62
CA VAL A 24 -8.60 7.50 -9.09
C VAL A 24 -8.66 7.46 -10.61
N PRO A 25 -8.67 8.60 -11.34
CA PRO A 25 -8.64 8.54 -12.81
C PRO A 25 -7.44 7.75 -13.36
N ASP A 26 -6.28 7.89 -12.73
CA ASP A 26 -5.09 7.13 -13.15
C ASP A 26 -5.31 5.63 -13.01
N VAL A 27 -5.94 5.23 -11.90
CA VAL A 27 -6.23 3.81 -11.66
C VAL A 27 -7.24 3.31 -12.69
N CYS A 28 -8.26 4.12 -12.99
CA CYS A 28 -9.24 3.77 -14.01
C CYS A 28 -8.56 3.46 -15.34
N GLU A 29 -7.60 4.29 -15.70
CA GLU A 29 -6.88 4.12 -16.95
C GLU A 29 -6.04 2.84 -16.96
N ARG A 30 -5.35 2.60 -15.83
CA ARG A 30 -4.48 1.44 -15.70
C ARG A 30 -5.26 0.13 -15.72
N LEU A 31 -6.41 0.10 -15.05
CA LEU A 31 -7.19 -1.12 -14.91
C LEU A 31 -8.29 -1.26 -15.95
N GLY A 32 -8.60 -0.18 -16.67
CA GLY A 32 -9.66 -0.20 -17.67
C GLY A 32 -11.04 -0.31 -17.06
N ILE A 33 -11.26 0.35 -15.91
CA ILE A 33 -12.53 0.26 -15.19
C ILE A 33 -13.04 1.66 -14.86
N SER A 34 -14.30 1.72 -14.41
CA SER A 34 -14.93 2.98 -14.04
C SER A 34 -14.50 3.43 -12.65
N PRO A 35 -14.67 4.74 -12.33
CA PRO A 35 -14.38 5.22 -10.98
C PRO A 35 -15.19 4.48 -9.90
N GLY A 36 -16.44 4.13 -10.21
CA GLY A 36 -17.26 3.38 -9.27
C GLY A 36 -16.65 2.03 -8.92
N LYS A 37 -16.06 1.37 -9.91
CA LYS A 37 -15.39 0.10 -9.66
C LYS A 37 -14.13 0.29 -8.84
N VAL A 38 -13.38 1.38 -9.06
CA VAL A 38 -12.21 1.67 -8.24
C VAL A 38 -12.61 1.85 -6.78
N HIS A 39 -13.67 2.60 -6.53
CA HIS A 39 -14.14 2.81 -5.17
C HIS A 39 -14.58 1.50 -4.52
N ARG A 40 -15.20 0.62 -5.30
CA ARG A 40 -15.59 -0.69 -4.78
C ARG A 40 -14.37 -1.52 -4.40
N LEU A 41 -13.31 -1.48 -5.22
CA LEU A 41 -12.09 -2.21 -4.90
C LEU A 41 -11.49 -1.71 -3.59
N VAL A 42 -11.56 -0.40 -3.34
CA VAL A 42 -11.08 0.16 -2.08
C VAL A 42 -11.94 -0.32 -0.92
N GLU A 43 -13.26 -0.31 -1.09
CA GLU A 43 -14.17 -0.76 -0.05
C GLU A 43 -13.97 -2.22 0.29
N GLU A 44 -13.66 -3.04 -0.70
CA GLU A 44 -13.48 -4.47 -0.52
C GLU A 44 -12.04 -4.86 -0.19
N ARG A 45 -11.19 -3.88 0.05
CA ARG A 45 -9.81 -4.07 0.51
C ARG A 45 -8.86 -4.63 -0.55
N TYR A 46 -9.21 -4.54 -1.81
CA TYR A 46 -8.28 -4.91 -2.89
C TYR A 46 -7.28 -3.80 -3.15
N LEU A 47 -7.65 -2.56 -2.85
CA LEU A 47 -6.78 -1.40 -2.97
C LEU A 47 -6.87 -0.60 -1.68
N LEU A 48 -5.80 0.10 -1.37
CA LEU A 48 -5.76 0.93 -0.18
C LEU A 48 -5.16 2.27 -0.56
N GLY A 49 -5.73 3.34 -0.05
CA GLY A 49 -5.24 4.67 -0.34
C GLY A 49 -5.57 5.62 0.80
N ARG A 50 -5.26 6.88 0.59
CA ARG A 50 -5.57 7.90 1.58
C ARG A 50 -5.87 9.21 0.88
N LYS A 51 -6.65 10.04 1.55
CA LYS A 51 -6.97 11.35 1.06
C LYS A 51 -5.85 12.31 1.46
N SER A 52 -5.36 13.06 0.49
CA SER A 52 -4.31 14.04 0.73
C SER A 52 -4.70 15.30 -0.02
N GLU A 53 -4.76 16.41 0.70
CA GLU A 53 -5.12 17.71 0.11
C GLU A 53 -6.43 17.64 -0.66
N GLY A 54 -7.39 16.91 -0.10
CA GLY A 54 -8.72 16.82 -0.69
C GLY A 54 -8.84 15.82 -1.82
N VAL A 55 -7.76 15.14 -2.19
CA VAL A 55 -7.77 14.18 -3.29
C VAL A 55 -7.41 12.80 -2.77
N PHE A 56 -8.22 11.81 -3.10
CA PHE A 56 -7.93 10.42 -2.72
C PHE A 56 -6.87 9.87 -3.66
N ARG A 57 -5.83 9.29 -3.10
CA ARG A 57 -4.71 8.76 -3.87
C ARG A 57 -4.37 7.35 -3.41
N ILE A 58 -3.85 6.57 -4.35
CA ILE A 58 -3.52 5.17 -4.14
C ILE A 58 -2.05 4.98 -4.51
N PRO A 59 -1.26 4.29 -3.67
CA PRO A 59 0.13 4.03 -4.06
C PRO A 59 0.17 3.16 -5.31
N GLU A 60 0.98 3.57 -6.27
CA GLU A 60 1.08 2.84 -7.53
C GLU A 60 1.51 1.39 -7.32
N VAL A 61 2.31 1.14 -6.28
CA VAL A 61 2.80 -0.22 -6.01
C VAL A 61 1.68 -1.20 -5.65
N MET A 62 0.48 -0.68 -5.33
CA MET A 62 -0.69 -1.53 -5.10
C MET A 62 -1.19 -2.19 -6.38
N LEU A 63 -0.71 -1.73 -7.54
CA LEU A 63 -1.09 -2.29 -8.82
C LEU A 63 0.07 -3.08 -9.40
N GLN A 64 -0.27 -4.20 -10.03
CA GLN A 64 0.72 -5.03 -10.70
C GLN A 64 0.18 -5.32 -12.09
N GLY A 65 0.76 -4.67 -13.11
CA GLY A 65 0.20 -4.73 -14.44
C GLY A 65 -1.15 -4.05 -14.48
N ASN A 66 -2.18 -4.77 -14.90
CA ASN A 66 -3.54 -4.25 -15.04
C ASN A 66 -4.43 -4.66 -13.89
N GLU A 67 -3.88 -5.10 -12.77
CA GLU A 67 -4.67 -5.62 -11.68
C GLU A 67 -4.13 -5.15 -10.34
N PRO A 68 -4.97 -5.13 -9.30
CA PRO A 68 -4.45 -4.96 -7.93
C PRO A 68 -3.54 -6.12 -7.58
N VAL A 69 -2.58 -5.87 -6.69
CA VAL A 69 -1.74 -6.95 -6.18
C VAL A 69 -2.63 -7.92 -5.41
N LYS A 70 -2.65 -9.18 -5.82
CA LYS A 70 -3.65 -10.14 -5.36
C LYS A 70 -3.69 -10.35 -3.86
N GLU A 71 -2.54 -10.35 -3.23
CA GLU A 71 -2.45 -10.77 -1.83
C GLU A 71 -2.64 -9.62 -0.83
N VAL A 72 -2.87 -8.41 -1.33
CA VAL A 72 -3.07 -7.26 -0.45
C VAL A 72 -4.30 -7.45 0.43
N ARG A 73 -5.40 -7.92 -0.16
CA ARG A 73 -6.64 -8.05 0.58
C ARG A 73 -6.51 -8.98 1.79
N GLY A 74 -5.92 -10.14 1.58
CA GLY A 74 -5.75 -11.09 2.68
C GLY A 74 -4.88 -10.54 3.81
N THR A 75 -3.83 -9.82 3.45
CA THR A 75 -2.95 -9.21 4.44
C THR A 75 -3.68 -8.10 5.17
N LEU A 76 -4.43 -7.27 4.45
CA LEU A 76 -5.19 -6.19 5.08
C LEU A 76 -6.21 -6.72 6.07
N VAL A 77 -6.91 -7.78 5.72
CA VAL A 77 -7.89 -8.36 6.64
C VAL A 77 -7.21 -8.77 7.94
N VAL A 78 -6.04 -9.40 7.86
CA VAL A 78 -5.30 -9.80 9.05
C VAL A 78 -4.92 -8.59 9.89
N LEU A 79 -4.39 -7.54 9.26
CA LEU A 79 -3.97 -6.35 9.99
C LEU A 79 -5.15 -5.64 10.65
N LEU A 80 -6.25 -5.47 9.91
CA LEU A 80 -7.42 -4.78 10.43
C LEU A 80 -8.07 -5.57 11.57
N ASP A 81 -8.14 -6.88 11.43
CA ASP A 81 -8.66 -7.74 12.50
C ASP A 81 -7.77 -7.68 13.74
N GLY A 82 -6.49 -7.42 13.55
CA GLY A 82 -5.53 -7.33 14.65
C GLY A 82 -5.47 -5.97 15.32
N GLY A 83 -6.32 -5.04 14.90
CA GLY A 83 -6.40 -3.73 15.55
C GLY A 83 -5.79 -2.57 14.78
N PHE A 84 -5.22 -2.83 13.61
CA PHE A 84 -4.70 -1.75 12.77
C PHE A 84 -5.88 -0.98 12.16
N ASP A 85 -5.75 0.33 12.04
CA ASP A 85 -6.69 1.08 11.21
C ASP A 85 -6.12 1.13 9.79
N GLU A 86 -6.87 1.72 8.87
CA GLU A 86 -6.47 1.73 7.47
C GLU A 86 -5.17 2.48 7.23
N ASP A 87 -4.98 3.61 7.90
CA ASP A 87 -3.75 4.38 7.75
C ASP A 87 -2.54 3.61 8.27
N SER A 88 -2.66 3.00 9.44
CA SER A 88 -1.57 2.22 10.01
C SER A 88 -1.24 1.02 9.14
N ALA A 89 -2.26 0.37 8.58
CA ALA A 89 -2.04 -0.77 7.69
C ALA A 89 -1.32 -0.32 6.42
N LEU A 90 -1.69 0.83 5.88
CA LEU A 90 -1.04 1.37 4.69
C LEU A 90 0.42 1.69 4.97
N GLU A 91 0.70 2.34 6.10
CA GLU A 91 2.07 2.65 6.49
C GLU A 91 2.91 1.38 6.64
N TRP A 92 2.32 0.36 7.25
CA TRP A 92 3.03 -0.91 7.43
C TRP A 92 3.36 -1.55 6.07
N LEU A 93 2.41 -1.55 5.15
CA LEU A 93 2.63 -2.14 3.84
C LEU A 93 3.71 -1.42 3.04
N LEU A 94 3.80 -0.10 3.18
CA LEU A 94 4.74 0.70 2.40
C LEU A 94 6.11 0.80 3.05
N GLY A 95 6.22 0.53 4.35
CA GLY A 95 7.47 0.71 5.06
C GLY A 95 8.39 -0.50 4.94
N HIS A 96 9.69 -0.25 4.98
CA HIS A 96 10.68 -1.33 4.95
C HIS A 96 10.52 -2.21 6.19
N HIS A 97 10.62 -3.52 6.01
CA HIS A 97 10.55 -4.48 7.13
C HIS A 97 11.82 -5.32 7.13
N GLU A 98 12.51 -5.33 8.26
CA GLU A 98 13.80 -5.99 8.35
C GLU A 98 13.76 -7.47 8.03
N LEU A 99 12.73 -8.16 8.51
CA LEU A 99 12.62 -9.60 8.27
C LEU A 99 12.39 -9.94 6.81
N LEU A 100 11.83 -8.99 6.05
CA LEU A 100 11.56 -9.20 4.64
C LEU A 100 12.69 -8.68 3.76
N GLY A 101 13.45 -7.71 4.26
CA GLY A 101 14.49 -7.04 3.48
C GLY A 101 13.95 -6.01 2.50
N VAL A 102 12.64 -5.91 2.39
CA VAL A 102 11.92 -4.96 1.53
C VAL A 102 10.64 -4.58 2.25
N SER A 103 9.84 -3.70 1.65
CA SER A 103 8.53 -3.40 2.22
C SER A 103 7.61 -4.61 2.05
N PRO A 104 6.62 -4.76 2.93
CA PRO A 104 5.65 -5.85 2.76
C PRO A 104 4.96 -5.86 1.40
N ILE A 105 4.63 -4.68 0.84
CA ILE A 105 3.99 -4.66 -0.46
C ILE A 105 4.93 -5.18 -1.55
N GLU A 106 6.21 -4.86 -1.46
CA GLU A 106 7.19 -5.38 -2.41
C GLU A 106 7.31 -6.89 -2.28
N ALA A 107 7.29 -7.40 -1.06
CA ALA A 107 7.34 -8.84 -0.84
C ALA A 107 6.11 -9.53 -1.42
N LEU A 108 4.93 -8.92 -1.26
CA LEU A 108 3.71 -9.46 -1.85
C LEU A 108 3.79 -9.49 -3.37
N ARG A 109 4.34 -8.43 -3.98
CA ARG A 109 4.51 -8.37 -5.42
C ARG A 109 5.47 -9.45 -5.91
N ALA A 110 6.40 -9.85 -5.07
CA ALA A 110 7.37 -10.91 -5.40
C ALA A 110 6.83 -12.32 -5.10
N GLY A 111 5.58 -12.42 -4.64
CA GLY A 111 4.96 -13.71 -4.37
C GLY A 111 5.24 -14.28 -2.98
N ARG A 112 5.78 -13.47 -2.08
CA ARG A 112 6.16 -13.93 -0.74
C ARG A 112 5.01 -13.75 0.26
N LYS A 113 3.80 -14.10 -0.14
CA LYS A 113 2.60 -13.84 0.67
C LYS A 113 2.63 -14.57 2.02
N THR A 114 3.18 -15.77 2.05
CA THR A 114 3.21 -16.56 3.29
C THR A 114 4.04 -15.89 4.35
N GLU A 115 5.21 -15.36 3.97
CA GLU A 115 6.07 -14.65 4.90
C GLU A 115 5.40 -13.38 5.41
N VAL A 116 4.80 -12.61 4.50
CA VAL A 116 4.13 -11.36 4.87
C VAL A 116 2.97 -11.64 5.81
N ARG A 117 2.16 -12.63 5.49
CA ARG A 117 1.00 -12.97 6.31
C ARG A 117 1.40 -13.46 7.69
N ARG A 118 2.47 -14.23 7.77
CA ARG A 118 2.96 -14.72 9.07
C ARG A 118 3.38 -13.55 9.95
N ILE A 119 4.08 -12.58 9.38
CA ILE A 119 4.49 -11.41 10.15
C ILE A 119 3.27 -10.60 10.57
N ALA A 120 2.32 -10.38 9.65
CA ALA A 120 1.10 -9.64 9.99
C ALA A 120 0.34 -10.32 11.12
N GLN A 121 0.26 -11.65 11.10
CA GLN A 121 -0.43 -12.39 12.14
C GLN A 121 0.27 -12.23 13.49
N SER A 122 1.59 -12.12 13.49
CA SER A 122 2.33 -11.96 14.74
C SER A 122 2.10 -10.60 15.38
N LEU A 123 1.65 -9.62 14.60
CA LEU A 123 1.34 -8.28 15.10
C LEU A 123 -0.09 -8.18 15.64
N ALA A 124 -0.93 -9.14 15.31
CA ALA A 124 -2.33 -9.12 15.75
C ALA A 124 -2.40 -9.38 17.26
N LEU A 125 -3.31 -8.71 17.92
CA LEU A 125 -3.48 -8.84 19.36
C LEU A 125 -4.55 -9.86 19.75
#